data_b1a37a870ed4e0428722541fcbf8eb7e
#
_entry.id   b1a37a870ed4e0428722541fcbf8eb7e
#
_cell.length_a   1.000
_cell.length_b   1.000
_cell.length_c   1.000
_cell.angle_alpha   90.00
_cell.angle_beta   90.00
_cell.angle_gamma   90.00
#
_symmetry.space_group_name_H-M   'P 1'
#
loop_
_entity.id
_entity.type
_entity.pdbx_description
1 polymer ?
#
loop_
_entity_poly.entity_id
_entity_poly.type
_entity_poly.pdbx_seq_one_letter_code
_entity_poly.pdbx_strand_id
1 'polypeptide(L)'
;MQELRNLTDAIWINILMVVTSIPIVTVGAAITAAHDANRRALQGEAGGVTRNYFKAFRANFAKSTALWAVFGITGAALAYAWAVLQITPLLVPKIGLTLVWIIGFEWVFALQARFENAVGRTLANAFVFGISHILLTVGMIVLDAIWVGLLAACWFLFPQGLFLLVVMGYGTMILCHIPLLERGFAQYLKSGEE
;
A
#
# COMPACT_ATOMS: atom_id res chain seq x y z
N MET A 1 15.86 12.13 17.54
CA MET A 1 16.58 10.89 17.23
C MET A 1 15.64 9.75 16.80
N GLN A 2 14.42 9.64 17.36
CA GLN A 2 13.47 8.58 17.00
C GLN A 2 12.95 8.73 15.57
N GLU A 3 12.64 9.95 15.11
CA GLU A 3 12.18 10.23 13.75
C GLU A 3 13.19 9.81 12.67
N LEU A 4 14.48 10.11 12.90
CA LEU A 4 15.54 9.70 11.97
C LEU A 4 15.66 8.17 11.89
N ARG A 5 15.52 7.48 13.02
CA ARG A 5 15.51 6.02 13.04
C ARG A 5 14.32 5.45 12.26
N ASN A 6 13.13 5.98 12.48
CA ASN A 6 11.92 5.54 11.78
C ASN A 6 12.07 5.75 10.27
N LEU A 7 12.65 6.85 9.82
CA LEU A 7 12.92 7.12 8.42
C LEU A 7 13.95 6.14 7.85
N THR A 8 15.03 5.88 8.56
CA THR A 8 16.07 4.91 8.15
C THR A 8 15.48 3.51 8.04
N ASP A 9 14.64 3.11 9.01
CA ASP A 9 13.94 1.83 9.01
C ASP A 9 12.99 1.72 7.81
N ALA A 10 12.24 2.79 7.49
CA ALA A 10 11.34 2.82 6.33
C ALA A 10 12.09 2.72 5.00
N ILE A 11 13.25 3.39 4.87
CA ILE A 11 14.12 3.26 3.68
C ILE A 11 14.61 1.81 3.55
N TRP A 12 15.03 1.20 4.65
CA TRP A 12 15.47 -0.20 4.63
C TRP A 12 14.32 -1.15 4.25
N ILE A 13 13.12 -0.94 4.81
CA ILE A 13 11.91 -1.68 4.43
C ILE A 13 11.60 -1.51 2.95
N ASN A 14 11.78 -0.30 2.40
CA ASN A 14 11.59 -0.07 0.96
C ASN A 14 12.57 -0.89 0.12
N ILE A 15 13.84 -0.95 0.49
CA ILE A 15 14.84 -1.77 -0.21
C ILE A 15 14.42 -3.25 -0.17
N LEU A 16 14.02 -3.77 0.98
CA LEU A 16 13.53 -5.14 1.11
C LEU A 16 12.29 -5.38 0.23
N MET A 17 11.34 -4.42 0.23
CA MET A 17 10.13 -4.48 -0.58
C MET A 17 10.46 -4.52 -2.07
N VAL A 18 11.34 -3.65 -2.56
CA VAL A 18 11.76 -3.63 -3.98
C VAL A 18 12.42 -4.95 -4.37
N VAL A 19 13.36 -5.45 -3.57
CA VAL A 19 14.05 -6.72 -3.84
C VAL A 19 13.09 -7.91 -3.86
N THR A 20 12.17 -7.98 -2.90
CA THR A 20 11.19 -9.08 -2.83
C THR A 20 10.04 -8.93 -3.83
N SER A 21 9.89 -7.78 -4.46
CA SER A 21 8.92 -7.51 -5.53
C SER A 21 9.45 -7.81 -6.93
N ILE A 22 10.74 -8.15 -7.09
CA ILE A 22 11.33 -8.49 -8.40
C ILE A 22 10.51 -9.58 -9.12
N PRO A 23 10.09 -10.67 -8.46
CA PRO A 23 9.07 -11.52 -9.02
C PRO A 23 7.71 -10.81 -8.85
N ILE A 24 7.11 -10.32 -9.94
CA ILE A 24 5.85 -9.56 -9.94
C ILE A 24 4.74 -10.22 -9.10
N VAL A 25 4.76 -11.54 -9.03
CA VAL A 25 3.81 -12.36 -8.26
C VAL A 25 3.89 -12.10 -6.75
N THR A 26 5.03 -11.67 -6.23
CA THR A 26 5.27 -11.46 -4.79
C THR A 26 5.01 -10.04 -4.32
N VAL A 27 4.66 -9.10 -5.22
CA VAL A 27 4.43 -7.68 -4.90
C VAL A 27 3.41 -7.52 -3.77
N GLY A 28 2.30 -8.25 -3.79
CA GLY A 28 1.28 -8.16 -2.73
C GLY A 28 1.83 -8.58 -1.36
N ALA A 29 2.63 -9.66 -1.31
CA ALA A 29 3.27 -10.10 -0.08
C ALA A 29 4.32 -9.08 0.41
N ALA A 30 5.05 -8.45 -0.51
CA ALA A 30 6.04 -7.41 -0.22
C ALA A 30 5.39 -6.15 0.37
N ILE A 31 4.29 -5.67 -0.22
CA ILE A 31 3.52 -4.52 0.29
C ILE A 31 2.93 -4.83 1.68
N THR A 32 2.30 -6.00 1.85
CA THR A 32 1.75 -6.41 3.15
C THR A 32 2.84 -6.47 4.23
N ALA A 33 4.01 -7.04 3.90
CA ALA A 33 5.15 -7.09 4.82
C ALA A 33 5.69 -5.71 5.16
N ALA A 34 5.70 -4.78 4.20
CA ALA A 34 6.12 -3.41 4.43
C ALA A 34 5.17 -2.66 5.38
N HIS A 35 3.84 -2.86 5.25
CA HIS A 35 2.87 -2.31 6.20
C HIS A 35 3.09 -2.83 7.63
N ASP A 36 3.24 -4.14 7.82
CA ASP A 36 3.47 -4.72 9.15
C ASP A 36 4.81 -4.27 9.74
N ALA A 37 5.89 -4.30 8.96
CA ALA A 37 7.23 -3.93 9.42
C ALA A 37 7.34 -2.45 9.80
N ASN A 38 6.79 -1.53 8.99
CA ASN A 38 6.75 -0.11 9.30
C ASN A 38 5.92 0.18 10.56
N ARG A 39 4.76 -0.46 10.69
CA ARG A 39 3.92 -0.34 11.90
C ARG A 39 4.70 -0.75 13.15
N ARG A 40 5.34 -1.92 13.13
CA ARG A 40 6.13 -2.44 14.26
C ARG A 40 7.32 -1.53 14.58
N ALA A 41 7.98 -0.98 13.56
CA ALA A 41 9.09 -0.04 13.73
C ALA A 41 8.62 1.24 14.44
N LEU A 42 7.46 1.82 14.05
CA LEU A 42 6.85 2.97 14.70
C LEU A 42 6.48 2.71 16.16
N GLN A 43 6.01 1.50 16.47
CA GLN A 43 5.63 1.08 17.82
C GLN A 43 6.83 0.68 18.67
N GLY A 44 8.05 0.66 18.11
CA GLY A 44 9.27 0.26 18.81
C GLY A 44 9.30 -1.21 19.20
N GLU A 45 8.56 -2.08 18.46
CA GLU A 45 8.56 -3.51 18.75
C GLU A 45 9.93 -4.16 18.56
N ALA A 46 10.29 -5.03 19.47
CA ALA A 46 11.55 -5.77 19.43
C ALA A 46 11.62 -6.75 18.25
N GLY A 47 12.83 -7.09 17.80
CA GLY A 47 13.06 -8.15 16.83
C GLY A 47 13.79 -7.75 15.55
N GLY A 48 14.00 -6.44 15.35
CA GLY A 48 14.69 -5.90 14.16
C GLY A 48 13.81 -5.89 12.91
N VAL A 49 13.98 -4.84 12.12
CA VAL A 49 13.15 -4.54 10.93
C VAL A 49 13.15 -5.67 9.91
N THR A 50 14.34 -6.17 9.55
CA THR A 50 14.49 -7.25 8.55
C THR A 50 13.77 -8.53 8.96
N ARG A 51 13.91 -8.93 10.24
CA ARG A 51 13.25 -10.14 10.76
C ARG A 51 11.74 -9.99 10.74
N ASN A 52 11.22 -8.84 11.18
CA ASN A 52 9.79 -8.55 11.20
C ASN A 52 9.22 -8.55 9.77
N TYR A 53 9.93 -7.94 8.82
CA TYR A 53 9.56 -7.93 7.41
C TYR A 53 9.42 -9.35 6.85
N PHE A 54 10.46 -10.19 6.95
CA PHE A 54 10.41 -11.55 6.40
C PHE A 54 9.44 -12.47 7.13
N LYS A 55 9.21 -12.25 8.43
CA LYS A 55 8.16 -12.95 9.17
C LYS A 55 6.78 -12.64 8.60
N ALA A 56 6.46 -11.35 8.41
CA ALA A 56 5.20 -10.92 7.84
C ALA A 56 5.04 -11.37 6.38
N PHE A 57 6.11 -11.27 5.57
CA PHE A 57 6.15 -11.71 4.19
C PHE A 57 5.74 -13.19 4.05
N ARG A 58 6.37 -14.07 4.83
CA ARG A 58 6.07 -15.51 4.80
C ARG A 58 4.67 -15.83 5.32
N ALA A 59 4.26 -15.20 6.42
CA ALA A 59 2.96 -15.44 7.05
C ALA A 59 1.78 -15.06 6.12
N ASN A 60 1.94 -14.00 5.33
CA ASN A 60 0.87 -13.48 4.48
C ASN A 60 1.02 -13.87 3.00
N PHE A 61 2.06 -14.62 2.62
CA PHE A 61 2.45 -14.85 1.23
C PHE A 61 1.28 -15.27 0.34
N ALA A 62 0.61 -16.36 0.67
CA ALA A 62 -0.46 -16.92 -0.16
C ALA A 62 -1.67 -15.97 -0.28
N LYS A 63 -2.13 -15.42 0.85
CA LYS A 63 -3.29 -14.53 0.88
C LYS A 63 -3.01 -13.22 0.16
N SER A 64 -1.86 -12.60 0.42
CA SER A 64 -1.46 -11.34 -0.24
C SER A 64 -1.19 -11.50 -1.72
N THR A 65 -0.64 -12.65 -2.15
CA THR A 65 -0.47 -12.96 -3.57
C THR A 65 -1.81 -13.13 -4.27
N ALA A 66 -2.80 -13.76 -3.62
CA ALA A 66 -4.16 -13.87 -4.17
C ALA A 66 -4.84 -12.48 -4.28
N LEU A 67 -4.71 -11.62 -3.27
CA LEU A 67 -5.19 -10.24 -3.31
C LEU A 67 -4.50 -9.45 -4.44
N TRP A 68 -3.18 -9.59 -4.57
CA TRP A 68 -2.42 -8.96 -5.65
C TRP A 68 -2.85 -9.43 -7.03
N ALA A 69 -3.16 -10.72 -7.21
CA ALA A 69 -3.69 -11.22 -8.48
C ALA A 69 -5.00 -10.52 -8.86
N VAL A 70 -5.91 -10.33 -7.91
CA VAL A 70 -7.17 -9.59 -8.14
C VAL A 70 -6.89 -8.15 -8.55
N PHE A 71 -6.11 -7.41 -7.76
CA PHE A 71 -5.82 -6.00 -8.05
C PHE A 71 -4.91 -5.83 -9.26
N GLY A 72 -3.94 -6.71 -9.48
CA GLY A 72 -3.05 -6.67 -10.63
C GLY A 72 -3.79 -6.92 -11.96
N ILE A 73 -4.65 -7.94 -12.00
CA ILE A 73 -5.44 -8.24 -13.21
C ILE A 73 -6.44 -7.11 -13.50
N THR A 74 -7.18 -6.66 -12.50
CA THR A 74 -8.16 -5.57 -12.67
C THR A 74 -7.47 -4.23 -12.97
N GLY A 75 -6.33 -3.94 -12.34
CA GLY A 75 -5.52 -2.76 -12.64
C GLY A 75 -4.95 -2.77 -14.05
N ALA A 76 -4.44 -3.93 -14.52
CA ALA A 76 -4.00 -4.09 -15.90
C ALA A 76 -5.14 -3.91 -16.92
N ALA A 77 -6.33 -4.43 -16.62
CA ALA A 77 -7.52 -4.23 -17.45
C ALA A 77 -7.94 -2.75 -17.49
N LEU A 78 -7.89 -2.04 -16.36
CA LEU A 78 -8.15 -0.60 -16.32
C LEU A 78 -7.09 0.18 -17.12
N ALA A 79 -5.80 -0.15 -16.95
CA ALA A 79 -4.72 0.49 -17.70
C ALA A 79 -4.89 0.28 -19.22
N TYR A 80 -5.24 -0.94 -19.64
CA TYR A 80 -5.59 -1.23 -21.04
C TYR A 80 -6.79 -0.41 -21.52
N ALA A 81 -7.86 -0.33 -20.71
CA ALA A 81 -9.03 0.47 -21.05
C ALA A 81 -8.70 1.96 -21.22
N TRP A 82 -7.82 2.50 -20.39
CA TRP A 82 -7.34 3.89 -20.51
C TRP A 82 -6.47 4.12 -21.74
N ALA A 83 -5.59 3.17 -22.07
CA ALA A 83 -4.65 3.29 -23.19
C ALA A 83 -5.33 3.06 -24.56
N VAL A 84 -6.24 2.10 -24.65
CA VAL A 84 -6.76 1.59 -25.94
C VAL A 84 -8.21 2.00 -26.20
N LEU A 85 -9.09 1.95 -25.18
CA LEU A 85 -10.50 2.21 -25.36
C LEU A 85 -10.79 3.72 -25.27
N GLN A 86 -10.52 4.47 -26.34
CA GLN A 86 -10.73 5.92 -26.41
C GLN A 86 -12.17 6.29 -26.83
N ILE A 87 -13.17 5.61 -26.22
CA ILE A 87 -14.59 5.77 -26.51
C ILE A 87 -15.20 6.72 -25.46
N THR A 88 -15.67 7.91 -25.89
CA THR A 88 -16.21 8.94 -24.99
C THR A 88 -17.28 8.44 -24.01
N PRO A 89 -18.30 7.65 -24.41
CA PRO A 89 -19.27 7.09 -23.47
C PRO A 89 -18.69 6.24 -22.34
N LEU A 90 -17.49 5.66 -22.53
CA LEU A 90 -16.82 4.86 -21.50
C LEU A 90 -16.00 5.70 -20.50
N LEU A 91 -15.91 7.02 -20.67
CA LEU A 91 -15.13 7.88 -19.79
C LEU A 91 -15.64 7.82 -18.33
N VAL A 92 -16.95 7.98 -18.16
CA VAL A 92 -17.58 7.97 -16.82
C VAL A 92 -17.39 6.63 -16.11
N PRO A 93 -17.74 5.46 -16.71
CA PRO A 93 -17.47 4.18 -16.08
C PRO A 93 -15.96 3.92 -15.83
N LYS A 94 -15.05 4.34 -16.71
CA LYS A 94 -13.60 4.22 -16.48
C LYS A 94 -13.16 4.98 -15.22
N ILE A 95 -13.60 6.24 -15.09
CA ILE A 95 -13.29 7.05 -13.88
C ILE A 95 -13.86 6.36 -12.64
N GLY A 96 -15.14 5.96 -12.66
CA GLY A 96 -15.77 5.31 -11.51
C GLY A 96 -15.06 4.02 -11.08
N LEU A 97 -14.74 3.14 -12.04
CA LEU A 97 -14.02 1.89 -11.76
C LEU A 97 -12.58 2.15 -11.24
N THR A 98 -11.90 3.16 -11.78
CA THR A 98 -10.56 3.54 -11.30
C THR A 98 -10.62 4.03 -9.86
N LEU A 99 -11.59 4.87 -9.50
CA LEU A 99 -11.78 5.35 -8.13
C LEU A 99 -12.06 4.19 -7.17
N VAL A 100 -12.97 3.28 -7.53
CA VAL A 100 -13.26 2.07 -6.74
C VAL A 100 -12.01 1.23 -6.57
N TRP A 101 -11.23 1.03 -7.63
CA TRP A 101 -9.99 0.26 -7.59
C TRP A 101 -8.96 0.90 -6.64
N ILE A 102 -8.75 2.21 -6.73
CA ILE A 102 -7.83 2.94 -5.84
C ILE A 102 -8.28 2.82 -4.38
N ILE A 103 -9.56 3.06 -4.08
CA ILE A 103 -10.11 2.96 -2.72
C ILE A 103 -9.83 1.57 -2.13
N GLY A 104 -10.09 0.50 -2.88
CA GLY A 104 -9.82 -0.86 -2.41
C GLY A 104 -8.33 -1.14 -2.23
N PHE A 105 -7.49 -0.63 -3.14
CA PHE A 105 -6.04 -0.82 -3.11
C PHE A 105 -5.38 -0.20 -1.87
N GLU A 106 -5.80 1.00 -1.47
CA GLU A 106 -5.29 1.71 -0.29
C GLU A 106 -5.41 0.90 1.00
N TRP A 107 -6.50 0.15 1.15
CA TRP A 107 -6.82 -0.54 2.39
C TRP A 107 -6.47 -2.02 2.39
N VAL A 108 -6.45 -2.69 1.24
CA VAL A 108 -6.43 -4.15 1.18
C VAL A 108 -5.17 -4.78 1.80
N PHE A 109 -3.99 -4.25 1.50
CA PHE A 109 -2.73 -4.79 2.01
C PHE A 109 -2.47 -4.41 3.47
N ALA A 110 -2.93 -3.22 3.88
CA ALA A 110 -2.90 -2.80 5.27
C ALA A 110 -3.83 -3.66 6.15
N LEU A 111 -5.04 -3.96 5.68
CA LEU A 111 -5.97 -4.87 6.36
C LEU A 111 -5.41 -6.30 6.43
N GLN A 112 -4.80 -6.79 5.35
CA GLN A 112 -4.16 -8.11 5.35
C GLN A 112 -2.96 -8.18 6.30
N ALA A 113 -2.23 -7.08 6.47
CA ALA A 113 -1.12 -6.99 7.43
C ALA A 113 -1.59 -6.96 8.90
N ARG A 114 -2.80 -6.44 9.14
CA ARG A 114 -3.31 -6.16 10.49
C ARG A 114 -4.25 -7.21 11.03
N PHE A 115 -5.04 -7.86 10.17
CA PHE A 115 -6.11 -8.78 10.55
C PHE A 115 -5.98 -10.13 9.85
N GLU A 116 -6.21 -11.20 10.59
CA GLU A 116 -6.23 -12.57 10.04
C GLU A 116 -7.61 -12.90 9.45
N ASN A 117 -7.83 -12.54 8.20
CA ASN A 117 -9.07 -12.81 7.47
C ASN A 117 -8.85 -13.76 6.28
N ALA A 118 -9.95 -14.33 5.78
CA ALA A 118 -9.98 -14.96 4.46
C ALA A 118 -9.87 -13.88 3.37
N VAL A 119 -9.28 -14.21 2.20
CA VAL A 119 -9.04 -13.28 1.08
C VAL A 119 -10.30 -12.50 0.68
N GLY A 120 -11.44 -13.19 0.51
CA GLY A 120 -12.71 -12.54 0.14
C GLY A 120 -13.22 -11.57 1.20
N ARG A 121 -13.02 -11.88 2.49
CA ARG A 121 -13.39 -10.98 3.59
C ARG A 121 -12.47 -9.77 3.65
N THR A 122 -11.15 -9.95 3.45
CA THR A 122 -10.21 -8.83 3.38
C THR A 122 -10.56 -7.90 2.22
N LEU A 123 -10.91 -8.46 1.06
CA LEU A 123 -11.34 -7.69 -0.12
C LEU A 123 -12.62 -6.87 0.18
N ALA A 124 -13.66 -7.51 0.73
CA ALA A 124 -14.90 -6.81 1.09
C ALA A 124 -14.64 -5.71 2.12
N ASN A 125 -13.85 -6.01 3.16
CA ASN A 125 -13.50 -5.05 4.20
C ASN A 125 -12.71 -3.87 3.64
N ALA A 126 -11.86 -4.05 2.63
CA ALA A 126 -11.11 -2.96 2.03
C ALA A 126 -12.03 -1.87 1.46
N PHE A 127 -13.12 -2.26 0.79
CA PHE A 127 -14.11 -1.30 0.29
C PHE A 127 -14.96 -0.70 1.42
N VAL A 128 -15.35 -1.52 2.41
CA VAL A 128 -16.10 -1.02 3.57
C VAL A 128 -15.30 0.03 4.33
N PHE A 129 -14.04 -0.26 4.67
CA PHE A 129 -13.15 0.69 5.35
C PHE A 129 -12.88 1.93 4.49
N GLY A 130 -12.62 1.74 3.20
CA GLY A 130 -12.34 2.83 2.27
C GLY A 130 -13.49 3.84 2.17
N ILE A 131 -14.73 3.37 2.17
CA ILE A 131 -15.93 4.22 2.09
C ILE A 131 -16.29 4.78 3.47
N SER A 132 -16.24 3.94 4.52
CA SER A 132 -16.59 4.37 5.88
C SER A 132 -15.63 5.43 6.43
N HIS A 133 -14.37 5.41 6.00
CA HIS A 133 -13.33 6.34 6.42
C HIS A 133 -12.85 7.20 5.25
N ILE A 134 -13.79 7.75 4.47
CA ILE A 134 -13.49 8.45 3.21
C ILE A 134 -12.47 9.58 3.37
N LEU A 135 -12.48 10.33 4.47
CA LEU A 135 -11.50 11.40 4.72
C LEU A 135 -10.07 10.86 4.88
N LEU A 136 -9.90 9.71 5.53
CA LEU A 136 -8.60 9.05 5.67
C LEU A 136 -8.14 8.50 4.31
N THR A 137 -9.06 7.90 3.56
CA THR A 137 -8.80 7.40 2.20
C THR A 137 -8.36 8.52 1.27
N VAL A 138 -9.05 9.65 1.27
CA VAL A 138 -8.66 10.83 0.49
C VAL A 138 -7.29 11.35 0.94
N GLY A 139 -7.02 11.36 2.25
CA GLY A 139 -5.70 11.75 2.78
C GLY A 139 -4.57 10.86 2.24
N MET A 140 -4.76 9.54 2.19
CA MET A 140 -3.77 8.60 1.61
C MET A 140 -3.61 8.82 0.10
N ILE A 141 -4.70 8.93 -0.65
CA ILE A 141 -4.68 9.20 -2.09
C ILE A 141 -3.95 10.52 -2.40
N VAL A 142 -4.13 11.56 -1.59
CA VAL A 142 -3.42 12.84 -1.76
C VAL A 142 -1.91 12.66 -1.55
N LEU A 143 -1.50 11.89 -0.52
CA LEU A 143 -0.09 11.59 -0.30
C LEU A 143 0.51 10.84 -1.50
N ASP A 144 -0.18 9.83 -2.01
CA ASP A 144 0.25 9.07 -3.19
C ASP A 144 0.29 9.94 -4.45
N ALA A 145 -0.69 10.83 -4.64
CA ALA A 145 -0.69 11.77 -5.76
C ALA A 145 0.49 12.75 -5.69
N ILE A 146 0.86 13.22 -4.50
CA ILE A 146 2.07 14.05 -4.31
C ILE A 146 3.31 13.25 -4.70
N TRP A 147 3.41 12.01 -4.24
CA TRP A 147 4.55 11.14 -4.55
C TRP A 147 4.69 10.88 -6.06
N VAL A 148 3.59 10.49 -6.71
CA VAL A 148 3.57 10.28 -8.16
C VAL A 148 3.90 11.57 -8.91
N GLY A 149 3.40 12.71 -8.43
CA GLY A 149 3.74 14.03 -8.97
C GLY A 149 5.24 14.35 -8.85
N LEU A 150 5.87 14.02 -7.72
CA LEU A 150 7.31 14.17 -7.54
C LEU A 150 8.11 13.26 -8.48
N LEU A 151 7.68 12.00 -8.64
CA LEU A 151 8.29 11.08 -9.61
C LEU A 151 8.22 11.64 -11.03
N ALA A 152 7.05 12.12 -11.44
CA ALA A 152 6.86 12.74 -12.76
C ALA A 152 7.70 14.01 -12.92
N ALA A 153 7.73 14.87 -11.92
CA ALA A 153 8.55 16.08 -11.93
C ALA A 153 10.05 15.76 -12.06
N CYS A 154 10.54 14.77 -11.28
CA CYS A 154 11.92 14.32 -11.39
C CYS A 154 12.22 13.72 -12.77
N TRP A 155 11.31 12.93 -13.33
CA TRP A 155 11.49 12.35 -14.66
C TRP A 155 11.73 13.40 -15.74
N PHE A 156 10.96 14.51 -15.73
CA PHE A 156 11.03 15.51 -16.77
C PHE A 156 12.03 16.64 -16.47
N LEU A 157 12.20 17.04 -15.20
CA LEU A 157 12.94 18.23 -14.81
C LEU A 157 14.30 17.93 -14.18
N PHE A 158 14.41 16.83 -13.43
CA PHE A 158 15.61 16.50 -12.66
C PHE A 158 15.82 14.98 -12.55
N PRO A 159 16.19 14.28 -13.64
CA PRO A 159 16.29 12.82 -13.68
C PRO A 159 17.19 12.21 -12.60
N GLN A 160 18.22 12.94 -12.13
CA GLN A 160 19.11 12.46 -11.04
C GLN A 160 18.36 12.28 -9.72
N GLY A 161 17.29 13.04 -9.48
CA GLY A 161 16.44 12.93 -8.29
C GLY A 161 15.63 11.63 -8.25
N LEU A 162 15.42 10.97 -9.39
CA LEU A 162 14.72 9.68 -9.44
C LEU A 162 15.39 8.62 -8.57
N PHE A 163 16.72 8.57 -8.55
CA PHE A 163 17.44 7.61 -7.72
C PHE A 163 17.08 7.77 -6.24
N LEU A 164 17.05 9.00 -5.74
CA LEU A 164 16.66 9.28 -4.36
C LEU A 164 15.21 8.86 -4.09
N LEU A 165 14.29 9.20 -5.01
CA LEU A 165 12.88 8.85 -4.88
C LEU A 165 12.64 7.33 -4.94
N VAL A 166 13.40 6.59 -5.76
CA VAL A 166 13.32 5.12 -5.80
C VAL A 166 13.87 4.51 -4.50
N VAL A 167 14.97 5.04 -3.96
CA VAL A 167 15.55 4.56 -2.70
C VAL A 167 14.63 4.85 -1.51
N MET A 168 14.06 6.04 -1.43
CA MET A 168 13.04 6.36 -0.43
C MET A 168 11.74 5.56 -0.68
N GLY A 169 11.30 5.49 -1.92
CA GLY A 169 10.30 4.61 -2.48
C GLY A 169 8.94 4.58 -1.78
N TYR A 170 8.12 3.65 -2.21
CA TYR A 170 6.77 3.44 -1.68
C TYR A 170 6.77 2.95 -0.22
N GLY A 171 7.87 2.33 0.24
CA GLY A 171 8.03 1.95 1.65
C GLY A 171 7.98 3.13 2.62
N THR A 172 8.50 4.31 2.21
CA THR A 172 8.40 5.55 3.00
C THR A 172 6.98 6.14 2.93
N MET A 173 6.28 5.99 1.80
CA MET A 173 4.87 6.38 1.70
C MET A 173 4.00 5.55 2.63
N ILE A 174 4.23 4.24 2.71
CA ILE A 174 3.57 3.36 3.68
C ILE A 174 3.76 3.87 5.11
N LEU A 175 4.98 4.33 5.47
CA LEU A 175 5.22 4.93 6.80
C LEU A 175 4.29 6.14 7.05
N CYS A 176 4.06 6.98 6.05
CA CYS A 176 3.14 8.12 6.14
C CYS A 176 1.66 7.70 6.21
N HIS A 177 1.30 6.56 5.60
CA HIS A 177 -0.07 6.03 5.64
C HIS A 177 -0.44 5.40 7.00
N ILE A 178 0.52 4.81 7.73
CA ILE A 178 0.26 4.08 8.96
C ILE A 178 -0.53 4.90 9.99
N PRO A 179 -0.23 6.18 10.30
CA PRO A 179 -1.01 6.95 11.25
C PRO A 179 -2.48 7.13 10.83
N LEU A 180 -2.76 7.20 9.53
CA LEU A 180 -4.12 7.31 8.99
C LEU A 180 -4.84 5.96 9.09
N LEU A 181 -4.17 4.87 8.73
CA LEU A 181 -4.69 3.51 8.80
C LEU A 181 -5.02 3.10 10.25
N GLU A 182 -4.11 3.35 11.20
CA GLU A 182 -4.33 3.03 12.61
C GLU A 182 -5.49 3.83 13.22
N ARG A 183 -5.72 5.08 12.77
CA ARG A 183 -6.93 5.84 13.15
C ARG A 183 -8.20 5.15 12.65
N GLY A 184 -8.20 4.63 11.41
CA GLY A 184 -9.32 3.88 10.85
C GLY A 184 -9.55 2.54 11.59
N PHE A 185 -8.50 1.88 12.05
CA PHE A 185 -8.58 0.61 12.76
C PHE A 185 -8.93 0.75 14.26
N ALA A 186 -8.72 1.91 14.86
CA ALA A 186 -8.76 2.13 16.32
C ALA A 186 -10.07 1.66 16.97
N GLN A 187 -11.21 1.90 16.33
CA GLN A 187 -12.51 1.50 16.88
C GLN A 187 -12.74 -0.02 16.83
N TYR A 188 -12.13 -0.72 15.86
CA TYR A 188 -12.27 -2.18 15.70
C TYR A 188 -11.30 -2.96 16.59
N LEU A 189 -10.17 -2.35 16.96
CA LEU A 189 -9.22 -2.95 17.89
C LEU A 189 -9.75 -2.94 19.33
N LYS A 190 -10.46 -1.88 19.72
CA LYS A 190 -11.09 -1.79 21.06
C LYS A 190 -12.25 -2.78 21.25
N SER A 191 -13.04 -3.04 20.23
CA SER A 191 -14.18 -3.97 20.31
C SER A 191 -13.76 -5.45 20.30
N GLY A 192 -12.52 -5.79 20.05
CA GLY A 192 -11.99 -7.15 20.11
C GLY A 192 -11.33 -7.50 21.46
N GLU A 193 -11.22 -6.54 22.38
CA GLU A 193 -10.66 -6.70 23.73
C GLU A 193 -11.75 -6.84 24.83
N GLU A 194 -13.04 -6.65 24.47
CA GLU A 194 -14.21 -6.90 25.33
C GLU A 194 -14.78 -8.31 25.08
#